data_e19a7562023842669ca2e3f17a4e5baa
#
_entry.id   e19a7562023842669ca2e3f17a4e5baa
#
_cell.length_a   1.000
_cell.length_b   1.000
_cell.length_c   1.000
_cell.angle_alpha   90.00
_cell.angle_beta   90.00
_cell.angle_gamma   90.00
#
_symmetry.space_group_name_H-M   'P 1'
#
loop_
_entity.id
_entity.type
_entity.pdbx_description
1 polymer ?
#
loop_
_entity_poly.entity_id
_entity_poly.type
_entity_poly.pdbx_seq_one_letter_code
_entity_poly.pdbx_strand_id
1 'polypeptide(L)'
;MKKFLLSGVAIAALFAAAPASAADMPVRAPQYKAAPLAPVFNWTGFYIGGHVGYGWADSGVGDVDGFLGGAQIGYNWQFSRNWVFGLEADISGTDMNNAAPAHIDYLGTVRARLGYTWDRVMVYGTGGLAYARGSVAGIHDSDTGWAAGAGIEWAFAPNWSAKVEYVYADIDAFEASTVKFGVNYRFGY
;
A
#
# COMPACT_ATOMS: atom_id res chain seq x y z
N MET A 1 37.92 82.04 -43.35
CA MET A 1 36.67 81.32 -43.56
C MET A 1 36.77 79.76 -43.49
N LYS A 2 37.93 79.16 -43.79
CA LYS A 2 38.09 77.70 -43.76
C LYS A 2 38.19 77.09 -42.37
N LYS A 3 38.53 77.83 -41.32
CA LYS A 3 38.70 77.32 -39.96
C LYS A 3 37.37 77.15 -39.17
N PHE A 4 36.33 77.86 -39.56
CA PHE A 4 35.00 77.76 -38.92
C PHE A 4 34.14 76.59 -39.45
N LEU A 5 34.45 76.15 -40.68
CA LEU A 5 33.76 75.01 -41.27
C LEU A 5 34.19 73.66 -40.63
N LEU A 6 35.44 73.57 -40.18
CA LEU A 6 35.95 72.37 -39.50
C LEU A 6 35.42 72.21 -38.09
N SER A 7 35.15 73.31 -37.39
CA SER A 7 34.61 73.29 -36.05
C SER A 7 33.11 72.84 -36.00
N GLY A 8 32.34 73.21 -37.04
CA GLY A 8 30.94 72.84 -37.17
C GLY A 8 30.73 71.34 -37.43
N VAL A 9 31.63 70.74 -38.21
CA VAL A 9 31.55 69.29 -38.50
C VAL A 9 31.93 68.42 -37.29
N ALA A 10 32.86 68.87 -36.44
CA ALA A 10 33.26 68.17 -35.22
C ALA A 10 32.16 68.14 -34.17
N ILE A 11 31.35 69.18 -34.03
CA ILE A 11 30.22 69.26 -33.09
C ILE A 11 29.03 68.37 -33.57
N ALA A 12 28.80 68.34 -34.89
CA ALA A 12 27.72 67.42 -35.42
C ALA A 12 28.05 65.94 -35.26
N ALA A 13 29.34 65.57 -35.27
CA ALA A 13 29.78 64.21 -35.09
C ALA A 13 29.64 63.73 -33.62
N LEU A 14 29.69 64.64 -32.63
CA LEU A 14 29.48 64.27 -31.21
C LEU A 14 28.03 64.02 -30.87
N PHE A 15 27.05 64.52 -31.58
CA PHE A 15 25.63 64.26 -31.33
C PHE A 15 25.14 63.00 -32.02
N ALA A 16 25.89 62.35 -32.87
CA ALA A 16 25.55 61.10 -33.51
C ALA A 16 25.96 59.88 -32.72
N ALA A 17 26.69 60.04 -31.62
CA ALA A 17 27.03 58.95 -30.72
C ALA A 17 26.02 58.84 -29.55
N ALA A 18 24.72 58.73 -29.83
CA ALA A 18 23.75 58.27 -28.87
C ALA A 18 24.00 56.78 -28.69
N PRO A 19 24.25 56.29 -27.45
CA PRO A 19 24.32 54.87 -27.24
C PRO A 19 22.95 54.28 -27.57
N ALA A 20 22.91 53.35 -28.50
CA ALA A 20 21.74 52.55 -28.78
C ALA A 20 21.48 51.63 -27.59
N SER A 21 20.88 52.19 -26.55
CA SER A 21 20.54 51.53 -25.29
C SER A 21 19.20 50.76 -25.36
N ALA A 22 18.76 50.45 -26.58
CA ALA A 22 17.41 49.90 -26.81
C ALA A 22 17.38 48.36 -27.01
N ALA A 23 18.49 47.66 -26.78
CA ALA A 23 18.56 46.23 -27.12
C ALA A 23 18.68 45.28 -25.94
N ASP A 24 18.63 45.76 -24.72
CA ASP A 24 18.70 44.86 -23.55
C ASP A 24 17.43 44.97 -22.70
N MET A 25 16.28 44.67 -23.31
CA MET A 25 15.14 44.20 -22.51
C MET A 25 15.51 42.80 -22.06
N PRO A 26 15.67 42.56 -20.74
CA PRO A 26 15.91 41.21 -20.27
C PRO A 26 14.72 40.33 -20.73
N VAL A 27 15.00 39.40 -21.62
CA VAL A 27 14.06 38.37 -22.01
C VAL A 27 13.68 37.71 -20.70
N ARG A 28 12.50 38.00 -20.17
CA ARG A 28 11.96 37.28 -19.02
C ARG A 28 12.03 35.82 -19.39
N ALA A 29 13.00 35.13 -18.81
CA ALA A 29 13.07 33.67 -18.92
C ALA A 29 11.68 33.11 -18.58
N PRO A 30 11.11 32.23 -19.42
CA PRO A 30 9.83 31.62 -19.10
C PRO A 30 9.94 30.98 -17.72
N GLN A 31 9.16 31.49 -16.78
CA GLN A 31 9.07 30.84 -15.48
C GLN A 31 8.46 29.47 -15.72
N TYR A 32 9.32 28.47 -15.80
CA TYR A 32 8.88 27.06 -15.75
C TYR A 32 8.18 26.88 -14.42
N LYS A 33 6.86 26.87 -14.43
CA LYS A 33 6.08 26.42 -13.31
C LYS A 33 6.47 24.97 -13.10
N ALA A 34 7.21 24.70 -12.01
CA ALA A 34 7.58 23.33 -11.68
C ALA A 34 6.34 22.45 -11.79
N ALA A 35 6.44 21.35 -12.51
CA ALA A 35 5.34 20.40 -12.60
C ALA A 35 4.91 20.02 -11.17
N PRO A 36 3.63 20.00 -10.85
CA PRO A 36 3.16 19.56 -9.54
C PRO A 36 3.80 18.21 -9.23
N LEU A 37 4.46 18.11 -8.09
CA LEU A 37 4.97 16.82 -7.61
C LEU A 37 3.79 15.86 -7.60
N ALA A 38 3.94 14.70 -8.24
CA ALA A 38 2.92 13.67 -8.21
C ALA A 38 2.61 13.36 -6.74
N PRO A 39 1.33 13.36 -6.32
CA PRO A 39 0.98 13.10 -4.94
C PRO A 39 1.50 11.71 -4.56
N VAL A 40 2.30 11.65 -3.51
CA VAL A 40 2.77 10.39 -2.92
C VAL A 40 1.55 9.61 -2.44
N PHE A 41 1.48 8.34 -2.80
CA PHE A 41 0.36 7.50 -2.42
C PHE A 41 0.28 7.37 -0.90
N ASN A 42 -0.91 7.62 -0.33
CA ASN A 42 -1.15 7.54 1.11
C ASN A 42 -1.93 6.27 1.43
N TRP A 43 -1.37 5.45 2.32
CA TRP A 43 -1.99 4.19 2.75
C TRP A 43 -2.99 4.36 3.89
N THR A 44 -3.13 5.55 4.47
CA THR A 44 -4.06 5.81 5.59
C THR A 44 -5.50 5.68 5.14
N GLY A 45 -6.29 4.96 5.93
CA GLY A 45 -7.72 4.85 5.73
C GLY A 45 -8.30 3.48 6.06
N PHE A 46 -9.61 3.43 6.13
CA PHE A 46 -10.36 2.18 6.22
C PHE A 46 -10.33 1.43 4.91
N TYR A 47 -10.34 0.12 4.99
CA TYR A 47 -10.52 -0.74 3.82
C TYR A 47 -11.40 -1.93 4.17
N ILE A 48 -12.05 -2.45 3.15
CA ILE A 48 -12.78 -3.73 3.16
C ILE A 48 -12.31 -4.53 1.95
N GLY A 49 -12.22 -5.84 2.09
CA GLY A 49 -11.76 -6.68 1.01
C GLY A 49 -12.27 -8.10 1.08
N GLY A 50 -11.99 -8.83 0.02
CA GLY A 50 -12.18 -10.27 -0.05
C GLY A 50 -10.86 -10.97 -0.32
N HIS A 51 -10.75 -12.22 0.10
CA HIS A 51 -9.59 -13.05 -0.19
C HIS A 51 -10.01 -14.48 -0.51
N VAL A 52 -9.16 -15.14 -1.26
CA VAL A 52 -9.15 -16.57 -1.48
C VAL A 52 -7.77 -17.10 -1.15
N GLY A 53 -7.67 -18.34 -0.76
CA GLY A 53 -6.38 -18.90 -0.41
C GLY A 53 -6.39 -20.41 -0.37
N TYR A 54 -5.23 -20.92 -0.02
CA TYR A 54 -5.01 -22.34 0.22
C TYR A 54 -4.30 -22.49 1.55
N GLY A 55 -4.81 -23.40 2.36
CA GLY A 55 -4.28 -23.70 3.68
C GLY A 55 -3.90 -25.17 3.81
N TRP A 56 -2.92 -25.42 4.63
CA TRP A 56 -2.53 -26.76 5.07
C TRP A 56 -2.28 -26.73 6.57
N ALA A 57 -2.76 -27.75 7.24
CA ALA A 57 -2.63 -27.91 8.67
C ALA A 57 -2.07 -29.30 8.97
N ASP A 58 -1.12 -29.35 9.89
CA ASP A 58 -0.55 -30.56 10.43
C ASP A 58 -1.29 -30.86 11.74
N SER A 59 -2.13 -31.87 11.74
CA SER A 59 -2.71 -32.39 12.96
C SER A 59 -2.10 -33.76 13.21
N GLY A 60 -1.73 -34.07 14.44
CA GLY A 60 -1.08 -35.36 14.77
C GLY A 60 -1.87 -36.63 14.34
N VAL A 61 -2.96 -36.46 13.56
CA VAL A 61 -3.86 -37.53 13.06
C VAL A 61 -3.89 -37.53 11.51
N GLY A 62 -3.23 -36.57 10.82
CA GLY A 62 -3.15 -36.50 9.36
C GLY A 62 -3.14 -35.06 8.83
N ASP A 63 -2.56 -34.91 7.65
CA ASP A 63 -2.50 -33.62 6.94
C ASP A 63 -3.87 -33.26 6.39
N VAL A 64 -4.30 -32.03 6.66
CA VAL A 64 -5.55 -31.46 6.13
C VAL A 64 -5.17 -30.25 5.28
N ASP A 65 -5.60 -30.24 4.04
CA ASP A 65 -5.39 -29.15 3.14
C ASP A 65 -6.67 -28.77 2.39
N GLY A 66 -6.79 -27.54 1.96
CA GLY A 66 -7.97 -27.10 1.24
C GLY A 66 -8.00 -25.64 0.89
N PHE A 67 -9.00 -25.28 0.12
CA PHE A 67 -9.26 -23.89 -0.23
C PHE A 67 -9.97 -23.16 0.90
N LEU A 68 -9.68 -21.88 1.01
CA LEU A 68 -10.37 -20.98 1.90
C LEU A 68 -10.77 -19.71 1.15
N GLY A 69 -11.85 -19.11 1.59
CA GLY A 69 -12.31 -17.83 1.06
C GLY A 69 -13.00 -17.02 2.12
N GLY A 70 -12.85 -15.70 2.07
CA GLY A 70 -13.38 -14.87 3.12
C GLY A 70 -13.35 -13.39 2.83
N ALA A 71 -13.68 -12.64 3.87
CA ALA A 71 -13.68 -11.20 3.86
C ALA A 71 -12.76 -10.65 4.95
N GLN A 72 -12.29 -9.44 4.73
CA GLN A 72 -11.44 -8.71 5.64
C GLN A 72 -11.85 -7.25 5.73
N ILE A 73 -11.61 -6.67 6.89
CA ILE A 73 -11.79 -5.25 7.16
C ILE A 73 -10.59 -4.75 7.96
N GLY A 74 -10.14 -3.54 7.72
CA GLY A 74 -9.04 -2.99 8.48
C GLY A 74 -8.91 -1.48 8.35
N TYR A 75 -7.98 -0.97 9.12
CA TYR A 75 -7.58 0.42 9.09
C TYR A 75 -6.06 0.52 9.07
N ASN A 76 -5.54 1.34 8.18
CA ASN A 76 -4.13 1.68 8.10
C ASN A 76 -3.89 3.10 8.55
N TRP A 77 -2.81 3.30 9.24
CA TRP A 77 -2.29 4.60 9.61
C TRP A 77 -0.83 4.74 9.16
N GLN A 78 -0.59 5.59 8.17
CA GLN A 78 0.75 5.94 7.70
C GLN A 78 1.30 7.07 8.58
N PHE A 79 2.11 6.72 9.56
CA PHE A 79 2.66 7.66 10.55
C PHE A 79 3.99 8.28 10.13
N SER A 80 4.59 7.77 9.07
CA SER A 80 5.80 8.29 8.46
C SER A 80 5.72 8.13 6.94
N ARG A 81 6.64 8.75 6.21
CA ARG A 81 6.66 8.68 4.74
C ARG A 81 6.61 7.25 4.20
N ASN A 82 7.26 6.33 4.89
CA ASN A 82 7.43 4.95 4.44
C ASN A 82 6.89 3.91 5.42
N TRP A 83 6.36 4.30 6.58
CA TRP A 83 5.90 3.36 7.59
C TRP A 83 4.40 3.42 7.77
N VAL A 84 3.79 2.26 7.76
CA VAL A 84 2.35 2.07 7.93
C VAL A 84 2.13 1.10 9.09
N PHE A 85 1.31 1.51 10.04
CA PHE A 85 0.75 0.62 11.05
C PHE A 85 -0.71 0.37 10.72
N GLY A 86 -1.21 -0.86 10.91
CA GLY A 86 -2.60 -1.19 10.65
C GLY A 86 -3.14 -2.23 11.61
N LEU A 87 -4.46 -2.28 11.66
CA LEU A 87 -5.23 -3.35 12.30
C LEU A 87 -6.12 -3.98 11.24
N GLU A 88 -6.16 -5.30 11.19
CA GLU A 88 -6.97 -6.07 10.25
C GLU A 88 -7.71 -7.17 11.01
N ALA A 89 -8.98 -7.32 10.69
CA ALA A 89 -9.78 -8.48 11.08
C ALA A 89 -10.23 -9.22 9.83
N ASP A 90 -10.10 -10.52 9.81
CA ASP A 90 -10.58 -11.36 8.72
C ASP A 90 -11.38 -12.55 9.23
N ILE A 91 -12.29 -13.02 8.38
CA ILE A 91 -13.05 -14.24 8.56
C ILE A 91 -13.01 -15.04 7.27
N SER A 92 -12.70 -16.32 7.39
CA SER A 92 -12.58 -17.26 6.27
C SER A 92 -13.47 -18.47 6.51
N GLY A 93 -14.27 -18.84 5.51
CA GLY A 93 -14.85 -20.15 5.41
C GLY A 93 -13.87 -21.11 4.72
N THR A 94 -13.88 -22.36 5.11
CA THR A 94 -12.97 -23.38 4.56
C THR A 94 -13.74 -24.58 4.03
N ASP A 95 -13.29 -25.11 2.89
CA ASP A 95 -13.75 -26.40 2.34
C ASP A 95 -12.73 -27.51 2.63
N MET A 96 -12.07 -27.41 3.80
CA MET A 96 -11.12 -28.43 4.23
C MET A 96 -11.88 -29.70 4.65
N ASN A 97 -12.02 -30.61 3.71
CA ASN A 97 -12.70 -31.89 3.90
C ASN A 97 -11.67 -33.00 3.96
N ASN A 98 -11.56 -33.65 5.10
CA ASN A 98 -10.89 -34.95 5.20
C ASN A 98 -11.91 -36.09 5.38
N ALA A 99 -11.48 -37.33 5.10
CA ALA A 99 -12.26 -38.56 5.32
C ALA A 99 -12.61 -38.82 6.82
N ALA A 100 -12.25 -37.90 7.71
CA ALA A 100 -12.56 -37.93 9.14
C ALA A 100 -13.74 -37.00 9.48
N PRO A 101 -14.52 -37.26 10.56
CA PRO A 101 -15.69 -36.45 10.92
C PRO A 101 -15.37 -35.11 11.56
N ALA A 102 -14.27 -34.47 11.16
CA ALA A 102 -13.84 -33.14 11.62
C ALA A 102 -13.99 -32.14 10.50
N HIS A 103 -14.77 -31.09 10.74
CA HIS A 103 -14.93 -29.96 9.83
C HIS A 103 -14.53 -28.69 10.54
N ILE A 104 -13.69 -27.86 9.87
CA ILE A 104 -13.42 -26.49 10.30
C ILE A 104 -14.38 -25.59 9.50
N ASP A 105 -15.34 -24.99 10.19
CA ASP A 105 -16.37 -24.19 9.53
C ASP A 105 -15.89 -22.75 9.28
N TYR A 106 -15.21 -22.15 10.26
CA TYR A 106 -14.77 -20.76 10.22
C TYR A 106 -13.42 -20.56 10.89
N LEU A 107 -12.56 -19.78 10.25
CA LEU A 107 -11.33 -19.27 10.81
C LEU A 107 -11.39 -17.75 10.82
N GLY A 108 -11.26 -17.14 11.98
CA GLY A 108 -11.19 -15.69 12.14
C GLY A 108 -9.86 -15.26 12.72
N THR A 109 -9.35 -14.10 12.30
CA THR A 109 -8.16 -13.50 12.91
C THR A 109 -8.35 -12.02 13.17
N VAL A 110 -7.70 -11.53 14.25
CA VAL A 110 -7.53 -10.10 14.50
C VAL A 110 -6.04 -9.84 14.69
N ARG A 111 -5.47 -9.06 13.77
CA ARG A 111 -4.03 -8.91 13.66
C ARG A 111 -3.62 -7.43 13.53
N ALA A 112 -2.53 -7.06 14.21
CA ALA A 112 -1.80 -5.83 13.90
C ALA A 112 -0.86 -6.09 12.74
N ARG A 113 -0.62 -5.07 11.91
CA ARG A 113 0.35 -5.13 10.81
C ARG A 113 1.28 -3.92 10.84
N LEU A 114 2.54 -4.15 10.53
CA LEU A 114 3.56 -3.12 10.37
C LEU A 114 4.19 -3.27 9.00
N GLY A 115 4.07 -2.23 8.18
CA GLY A 115 4.53 -2.26 6.79
C GLY A 115 5.51 -1.14 6.48
N TYR A 116 6.38 -1.44 5.52
CA TYR A 116 7.22 -0.46 4.86
C TYR A 116 6.75 -0.28 3.41
N THR A 117 6.55 0.98 3.00
CA THR A 117 5.99 1.29 1.70
C THR A 117 6.95 2.05 0.79
N TRP A 118 6.97 1.66 -0.48
CA TRP A 118 7.58 2.39 -1.59
C TRP A 118 6.46 2.80 -2.54
N ASP A 119 5.97 4.04 -2.37
CA ASP A 119 4.85 4.58 -3.14
C ASP A 119 3.62 3.64 -3.10
N ARG A 120 3.37 2.87 -4.13
CA ARG A 120 2.20 2.00 -4.31
C ARG A 120 2.41 0.56 -3.88
N VAL A 121 3.59 0.20 -3.39
CA VAL A 121 3.90 -1.15 -2.92
C VAL A 121 4.22 -1.11 -1.44
N MET A 122 3.62 -2.00 -0.67
CA MET A 122 3.86 -2.17 0.75
C MET A 122 4.26 -3.61 1.05
N VAL A 123 5.36 -3.80 1.76
CA VAL A 123 5.75 -5.08 2.36
C VAL A 123 5.48 -4.99 3.85
N TYR A 124 4.83 -5.98 4.44
CA TYR A 124 4.44 -5.92 5.84
C TYR A 124 4.58 -7.25 6.55
N GLY A 125 4.81 -7.17 7.86
CA GLY A 125 4.63 -8.25 8.81
C GLY A 125 3.32 -8.07 9.57
N THR A 126 2.71 -9.17 9.99
CA THR A 126 1.46 -9.17 10.73
C THR A 126 1.51 -10.16 11.89
N GLY A 127 0.79 -9.84 12.98
CA GLY A 127 0.70 -10.71 14.14
C GLY A 127 -0.51 -10.37 15.02
N GLY A 128 -1.08 -11.38 15.64
CA GLY A 128 -2.26 -11.20 16.45
C GLY A 128 -2.88 -12.51 16.93
N LEU A 129 -4.18 -12.49 17.12
CA LEU A 129 -4.97 -13.60 17.64
C LEU A 129 -5.69 -14.30 16.48
N ALA A 130 -5.73 -15.63 16.55
CA ALA A 130 -6.53 -16.48 15.70
C ALA A 130 -7.65 -17.14 16.53
N TYR A 131 -8.78 -17.32 15.90
CA TYR A 131 -9.94 -18.00 16.44
C TYR A 131 -10.47 -18.99 15.42
N ALA A 132 -10.56 -20.24 15.80
CA ALA A 132 -11.14 -21.29 14.96
C ALA A 132 -12.42 -21.83 15.62
N ARG A 133 -13.42 -22.11 14.80
CA ARG A 133 -14.61 -22.83 15.20
C ARG A 133 -14.74 -24.07 14.33
N GLY A 134 -14.73 -25.21 14.97
CA GLY A 134 -14.89 -26.51 14.32
C GLY A 134 -15.91 -27.37 15.04
N SER A 135 -16.40 -28.40 14.36
CA SER A 135 -17.25 -29.44 14.93
C SER A 135 -16.57 -30.81 14.78
N VAL A 136 -16.33 -31.48 15.88
CA VAL A 136 -15.89 -32.88 15.89
C VAL A 136 -16.98 -33.70 16.51
N ALA A 137 -17.55 -34.61 15.75
CA ALA A 137 -18.62 -35.54 16.21
C ALA A 137 -19.84 -34.86 16.86
N GLY A 138 -20.21 -33.63 16.40
CA GLY A 138 -21.35 -32.87 16.91
C GLY A 138 -21.09 -32.07 18.19
N ILE A 139 -19.86 -32.03 18.68
CA ILE A 139 -19.42 -31.16 19.78
C ILE A 139 -18.78 -29.93 19.16
N HIS A 140 -19.37 -28.76 19.43
CA HIS A 140 -18.80 -27.48 19.03
C HIS A 140 -17.72 -27.10 20.04
N ASP A 141 -16.51 -26.96 19.57
CA ASP A 141 -15.39 -26.43 20.34
C ASP A 141 -14.83 -25.18 19.66
N SER A 142 -14.35 -24.27 20.47
CA SER A 142 -13.79 -23.00 19.99
C SER A 142 -12.42 -22.81 20.60
N ASP A 143 -11.42 -22.87 19.76
CA ASP A 143 -10.02 -22.69 20.15
C ASP A 143 -9.49 -21.32 19.75
N THR A 144 -8.63 -20.78 20.60
CA THR A 144 -7.93 -19.53 20.36
C THR A 144 -6.44 -19.78 20.31
N GLY A 145 -5.76 -19.03 19.45
CA GLY A 145 -4.32 -19.13 19.32
C GLY A 145 -3.72 -17.81 18.85
N TRP A 146 -2.47 -17.86 18.47
CA TRP A 146 -1.80 -16.72 17.86
C TRP A 146 -1.58 -16.97 16.37
N ALA A 147 -1.50 -15.86 15.61
CA ALA A 147 -1.17 -15.90 14.19
C ALA A 147 -0.10 -14.87 13.90
N ALA A 148 0.85 -15.26 13.05
CA ALA A 148 1.86 -14.37 12.52
C ALA A 148 2.03 -14.59 11.02
N GLY A 149 2.42 -13.55 10.29
CA GLY A 149 2.53 -13.66 8.85
C GLY A 149 3.29 -12.50 8.23
N ALA A 150 3.43 -12.58 6.92
CA ALA A 150 4.03 -11.53 6.11
C ALA A 150 3.33 -11.45 4.75
N GLY A 151 3.34 -10.27 4.15
CA GLY A 151 2.70 -10.08 2.86
C GLY A 151 3.25 -8.91 2.08
N ILE A 152 2.80 -8.86 0.84
CA ILE A 152 3.04 -7.75 -0.08
C ILE A 152 1.68 -7.28 -0.58
N GLU A 153 1.47 -5.96 -0.55
CA GLU A 153 0.26 -5.31 -1.05
C GLU A 153 0.63 -4.25 -2.09
N TRP A 154 -0.06 -4.25 -3.22
CA TRP A 154 0.13 -3.34 -4.32
C TRP A 154 -1.14 -2.57 -4.63
N ALA A 155 -1.07 -1.24 -4.57
CA ALA A 155 -2.16 -0.34 -4.95
C ALA A 155 -2.14 -0.11 -6.47
N PHE A 156 -2.91 -0.88 -7.21
CA PHE A 156 -3.01 -0.77 -8.66
C PHE A 156 -3.93 0.38 -9.13
N ALA A 157 -4.77 0.88 -8.24
CA ALA A 157 -5.60 2.06 -8.46
C ALA A 157 -5.68 2.92 -7.18
N PRO A 158 -6.19 4.16 -7.23
CA PRO A 158 -6.25 5.03 -6.05
C PRO A 158 -6.94 4.40 -4.84
N ASN A 159 -8.02 3.65 -5.06
CA ASN A 159 -8.83 3.02 -4.01
C ASN A 159 -8.70 1.50 -3.96
N TRP A 160 -7.97 0.88 -4.88
CA TRP A 160 -7.89 -0.57 -4.97
C TRP A 160 -6.47 -1.06 -4.78
N SER A 161 -6.34 -2.11 -3.98
CA SER A 161 -5.09 -2.83 -3.81
C SER A 161 -5.30 -4.34 -3.91
N ALA A 162 -4.25 -5.04 -4.31
CA ALA A 162 -4.16 -6.48 -4.31
C ALA A 162 -3.05 -6.91 -3.35
N LYS A 163 -3.27 -7.97 -2.58
CA LYS A 163 -2.28 -8.49 -1.63
C LYS A 163 -2.05 -9.98 -1.81
N VAL A 164 -0.84 -10.39 -1.50
CA VAL A 164 -0.46 -11.79 -1.25
C VAL A 164 0.09 -11.86 0.15
N GLU A 165 -0.41 -12.78 0.94
CA GLU A 165 -0.07 -12.91 2.35
C GLU A 165 0.13 -14.38 2.72
N TYR A 166 1.20 -14.67 3.44
CA TYR A 166 1.40 -15.92 4.14
C TYR A 166 1.09 -15.72 5.61
N VAL A 167 0.28 -16.60 6.19
CA VAL A 167 -0.08 -16.59 7.62
C VAL A 167 0.15 -17.97 8.19
N TYR A 168 0.90 -18.02 9.27
CA TYR A 168 1.03 -19.14 10.15
C TYR A 168 0.17 -18.89 11.39
N ALA A 169 -0.64 -19.85 11.79
CA ALA A 169 -1.46 -19.80 12.99
C ALA A 169 -1.19 -21.05 13.82
N ASP A 170 -0.95 -20.84 15.11
CA ASP A 170 -0.79 -21.88 16.11
C ASP A 170 -1.98 -21.76 17.06
N ILE A 171 -2.85 -22.74 16.97
CA ILE A 171 -4.07 -22.84 17.76
C ILE A 171 -3.93 -24.12 18.56
N ASP A 172 -4.14 -24.10 19.86
CA ASP A 172 -3.85 -25.16 20.85
C ASP A 172 -4.02 -26.61 20.35
N ALA A 173 -4.86 -26.84 19.34
CA ALA A 173 -5.14 -28.13 18.76
C ALA A 173 -4.36 -28.46 17.46
N PHE A 174 -3.87 -27.48 16.73
CA PHE A 174 -3.22 -27.69 15.42
C PHE A 174 -2.43 -26.47 14.93
N GLU A 175 -1.43 -26.72 14.08
CA GLU A 175 -0.68 -25.70 13.37
C GLU A 175 -1.23 -25.56 11.95
N ALA A 176 -1.53 -24.35 11.52
CA ALA A 176 -2.05 -24.07 10.20
C ALA A 176 -1.20 -23.05 9.47
N SER A 177 -0.91 -23.34 8.23
CA SER A 177 -0.24 -22.42 7.30
C SER A 177 -1.19 -22.09 6.16
N THR A 178 -1.29 -20.81 5.81
CA THR A 178 -2.17 -20.37 4.73
C THR A 178 -1.46 -19.37 3.80
N VAL A 179 -1.72 -19.48 2.50
CA VAL A 179 -1.38 -18.46 1.52
C VAL A 179 -2.68 -17.86 1.00
N LYS A 180 -2.81 -16.54 1.15
CA LYS A 180 -4.01 -15.79 0.79
C LYS A 180 -3.71 -14.79 -0.32
N PHE A 181 -4.61 -14.69 -1.31
CA PHE A 181 -4.68 -13.64 -2.30
C PHE A 181 -5.90 -12.78 -2.02
N GLY A 182 -5.71 -11.50 -1.81
CA GLY A 182 -6.80 -10.60 -1.45
C GLY A 182 -6.86 -9.37 -2.33
N VAL A 183 -8.06 -8.80 -2.43
CA VAL A 183 -8.30 -7.50 -3.05
C VAL A 183 -9.02 -6.63 -2.03
N ASN A 184 -8.53 -5.40 -1.86
CA ASN A 184 -9.07 -4.43 -0.92
C ASN A 184 -9.58 -3.20 -1.65
N TYR A 185 -10.70 -2.67 -1.18
CA TYR A 185 -11.19 -1.35 -1.50
C TYR A 185 -10.96 -0.42 -0.31
N ARG A 186 -10.27 0.69 -0.53
CA ARG A 186 -10.01 1.71 0.49
C ARG A 186 -10.96 2.87 0.39
N PHE A 187 -11.43 3.31 1.55
CA PHE A 187 -12.26 4.49 1.71
C PHE A 187 -11.39 5.67 2.13
N GLY A 188 -11.54 6.79 1.46
CA GLY A 188 -10.84 8.05 1.79
C GLY A 188 -9.55 8.27 1.00
N TYR A 189 -9.26 9.53 0.79
CA TYR A 189 -8.05 10.15 0.25
C TYR A 189 -7.40 10.98 1.36
#